data_009bf8cecd5daf94c5c4b3e39a03549f
#
_entry.id   009bf8cecd5daf94c5c4b3e39a03549f
#
_cell.length_a   1.000
_cell.length_b   1.000
_cell.length_c   1.000
_cell.angle_alpha   90.00
_cell.angle_beta   90.00
_cell.angle_gamma   90.00
#
_symmetry.space_group_name_H-M   'P 1'
#
loop_
_entity.id
_entity.type
_entity.pdbx_description
1 polymer ?
#
loop_
_entity_poly.entity_id
_entity_poly.type
_entity_poly.pdbx_seq_one_letter_code
_entity_poly.pdbx_strand_id
1 'polypeptide(L)'
;VATQDPVLRAKFTGKPEHVVNYFFFVAEEVRQIMAQLGIRKFEDLVGRSDLLDMQQGLTHWKASGLDFSRLFAQPQVPSEVARLHAETQEHGLEKALDQTLIRKCKPAIEKGEKVKFIEHARNVNRTVGAMLSGAVTKVHPEGLPDDTIHIQLEGTGGQSFGAFLCNGITLNLTGEANDYTGKGLSGGRVVVRPSLEFPGVAAENIIVGNTVLYGATTGEAYFAGVAGERFAVRLSGATAVVEGTGDHGCEYMTGGTVAVLGKTGRNFAA
;
A
#
# COMPACT_ATOMS: atom_id res chain seq x y z
N VAL A 1 2.84 19.62 3.04
CA VAL A 1 3.92 19.87 4.03
C VAL A 1 4.52 18.55 4.44
N ALA A 2 5.82 18.43 4.31
CA ALA A 2 6.54 17.21 4.58
C ALA A 2 7.30 17.27 5.94
N THR A 3 6.75 17.94 6.93
CA THR A 3 7.38 18.06 8.24
C THR A 3 6.48 17.57 9.37
N GLN A 4 7.07 16.94 10.38
CA GLN A 4 6.42 16.57 11.65
C GLN A 4 6.69 17.61 12.76
N ASP A 5 7.57 18.60 12.52
CA ASP A 5 7.85 19.67 13.48
C ASP A 5 6.58 20.47 13.77
N PRO A 6 6.13 20.55 15.05
CA PRO A 6 4.88 21.22 15.39
C PRO A 6 4.90 22.73 15.08
N VAL A 7 6.06 23.38 15.21
CA VAL A 7 6.21 24.82 14.96
C VAL A 7 6.09 25.11 13.46
N LEU A 8 6.70 24.27 12.62
CA LEU A 8 6.59 24.40 11.17
C LEU A 8 5.19 24.03 10.68
N ARG A 9 4.56 23.01 11.25
CA ARG A 9 3.18 22.64 10.93
C ARG A 9 2.19 23.76 11.27
N ALA A 10 2.36 24.43 12.39
CA ALA A 10 1.52 25.55 12.78
C ALA A 10 1.59 26.75 11.80
N LYS A 11 2.68 26.89 11.04
CA LYS A 11 2.85 27.91 10.00
C LYS A 11 2.19 27.56 8.67
N PHE A 12 1.72 26.34 8.52
CA PHE A 12 1.07 25.91 7.29
C PHE A 12 -0.36 26.46 7.21
N THR A 13 -0.61 27.29 6.20
CA THR A 13 -1.89 27.99 5.99
C THR A 13 -2.70 27.40 4.82
N GLY A 14 -2.21 26.32 4.18
CA GLY A 14 -2.89 25.65 3.08
C GLY A 14 -4.23 25.07 3.51
N LYS A 15 -5.22 25.16 2.62
CA LYS A 15 -6.56 24.60 2.80
C LYS A 15 -6.89 23.65 1.65
N PRO A 16 -7.71 22.61 1.86
CA PRO A 16 -8.14 21.72 0.76
C PRO A 16 -8.76 22.48 -0.41
N GLU A 17 -9.48 23.56 -0.14
CA GLU A 17 -10.13 24.40 -1.16
C GLU A 17 -9.13 25.04 -2.12
N HIS A 18 -7.89 25.32 -1.67
CA HIS A 18 -6.84 25.83 -2.56
C HIS A 18 -6.48 24.82 -3.64
N VAL A 19 -6.43 23.53 -3.29
CA VAL A 19 -6.16 22.43 -4.23
C VAL A 19 -7.35 22.27 -5.18
N VAL A 20 -8.57 22.30 -4.67
CA VAL A 20 -9.79 22.22 -5.49
C VAL A 20 -9.82 23.36 -6.51
N ASN A 21 -9.62 24.60 -6.08
CA ASN A 21 -9.60 25.76 -6.96
C ASN A 21 -8.49 25.67 -8.01
N TYR A 22 -7.29 25.21 -7.62
CA TYR A 22 -6.20 24.99 -8.55
C TYR A 22 -6.60 24.04 -9.69
N PHE A 23 -7.24 22.90 -9.36
CA PHE A 23 -7.70 21.98 -10.41
C PHE A 23 -8.83 22.55 -11.27
N PHE A 24 -9.70 23.40 -10.73
CA PHE A 24 -10.68 24.12 -11.55
C PHE A 24 -9.99 25.06 -12.54
N PHE A 25 -8.91 25.76 -12.14
CA PHE A 25 -8.15 26.62 -13.06
C PHE A 25 -7.44 25.79 -14.13
N VAL A 26 -6.85 24.66 -13.77
CA VAL A 26 -6.25 23.73 -14.74
C VAL A 26 -7.30 23.23 -15.74
N ALA A 27 -8.48 22.83 -15.26
CA ALA A 27 -9.56 22.36 -16.14
C ALA A 27 -10.05 23.47 -17.10
N GLU A 28 -10.13 24.71 -16.62
CA GLU A 28 -10.51 25.85 -17.49
C GLU A 28 -9.43 26.13 -18.54
N GLU A 29 -8.15 26.07 -18.19
CA GLU A 29 -7.05 26.21 -19.16
C GLU A 29 -7.11 25.11 -20.23
N VAL A 30 -7.32 23.86 -19.82
CA VAL A 30 -7.53 22.72 -20.73
C VAL A 30 -8.72 22.99 -21.65
N ARG A 31 -9.84 23.49 -21.14
CA ARG A 31 -11.03 23.82 -21.93
C ARG A 31 -10.72 24.86 -22.98
N GLN A 32 -9.94 25.89 -22.63
CA GLN A 32 -9.54 26.94 -23.58
C GLN A 32 -8.64 26.41 -24.70
N ILE A 33 -7.65 25.58 -24.36
CA ILE A 33 -6.77 24.91 -25.32
C ILE A 33 -7.58 24.01 -26.26
N MET A 34 -8.50 23.21 -25.73
CA MET A 34 -9.37 22.35 -26.52
C MET A 34 -10.24 23.15 -27.47
N ALA A 35 -10.75 24.32 -27.04
CA ALA A 35 -11.53 25.18 -27.87
C ALA A 35 -10.71 25.75 -29.05
N GLN A 36 -9.44 26.11 -28.83
CA GLN A 36 -8.51 26.55 -29.87
C GLN A 36 -8.21 25.45 -30.89
N LEU A 37 -8.13 24.18 -30.40
CA LEU A 37 -7.92 22.99 -31.25
C LEU A 37 -9.22 22.51 -31.95
N GLY A 38 -10.39 23.08 -31.65
CA GLY A 38 -11.67 22.63 -32.14
C GLY A 38 -12.16 21.30 -31.58
N ILE A 39 -11.61 20.86 -30.44
CA ILE A 39 -11.94 19.60 -29.78
C ILE A 39 -13.00 19.86 -28.70
N ARG A 40 -14.14 19.17 -28.78
CA ARG A 40 -15.28 19.37 -27.87
C ARG A 40 -15.29 18.44 -26.68
N LYS A 41 -14.79 17.21 -26.81
CA LYS A 41 -14.78 16.20 -25.77
C LYS A 41 -13.35 15.89 -25.38
N PHE A 42 -13.11 15.74 -24.10
CA PHE A 42 -11.78 15.41 -23.57
C PHE A 42 -11.29 14.06 -24.10
N GLU A 43 -12.19 13.09 -24.25
CA GLU A 43 -11.89 11.78 -24.80
C GLU A 43 -11.30 11.83 -26.21
N ASP A 44 -11.73 12.83 -27.02
CA ASP A 44 -11.21 13.02 -28.39
C ASP A 44 -9.77 13.55 -28.40
N LEU A 45 -9.28 14.07 -27.26
CA LEU A 45 -7.91 14.56 -27.10
C LEU A 45 -6.95 13.43 -26.67
N VAL A 46 -7.45 12.38 -26.04
CA VAL A 46 -6.62 11.30 -25.50
C VAL A 46 -5.84 10.59 -26.62
N GLY A 47 -4.53 10.49 -26.45
CA GLY A 47 -3.63 9.84 -27.42
C GLY A 47 -3.37 10.65 -28.72
N ARG A 48 -3.77 11.91 -28.78
CA ARG A 48 -3.56 12.79 -29.94
C ARG A 48 -2.17 13.44 -29.92
N SER A 49 -1.11 12.60 -29.90
CA SER A 49 0.28 13.08 -29.98
C SER A 49 0.59 13.81 -31.29
N ASP A 50 -0.23 13.62 -32.33
CA ASP A 50 -0.16 14.35 -33.59
C ASP A 50 -0.45 15.85 -33.46
N LEU A 51 -1.08 16.28 -32.37
CA LEU A 51 -1.34 17.68 -32.06
C LEU A 51 -0.18 18.38 -31.33
N LEU A 52 0.86 17.66 -30.99
CA LEU A 52 2.01 18.21 -30.26
C LEU A 52 3.12 18.65 -31.23
N ASP A 53 3.51 19.92 -31.13
CA ASP A 53 4.67 20.47 -31.86
C ASP A 53 5.88 20.54 -30.94
N MET A 54 6.93 19.80 -31.31
CA MET A 54 8.19 19.76 -30.55
C MET A 54 9.22 20.79 -31.01
N GLN A 55 9.04 21.37 -32.20
CA GLN A 55 10.09 22.20 -32.83
C GLN A 55 10.50 23.37 -31.93
N GLN A 56 9.52 24.03 -31.30
CA GLN A 56 9.81 25.14 -30.40
C GLN A 56 10.57 24.70 -29.14
N GLY A 57 10.25 23.52 -28.57
CA GLY A 57 10.98 22.96 -27.42
C GLY A 57 12.42 22.61 -27.75
N LEU A 58 12.69 22.12 -28.95
CA LEU A 58 14.04 21.72 -29.40
C LEU A 58 14.96 22.92 -29.68
N THR A 59 14.45 24.13 -29.76
CA THR A 59 15.25 25.36 -29.92
C THR A 59 16.05 25.68 -28.63
N HIS A 60 15.64 25.18 -27.47
CA HIS A 60 16.37 25.39 -26.24
C HIS A 60 17.66 24.57 -26.25
N TRP A 61 18.79 25.18 -25.91
CA TRP A 61 20.13 24.56 -25.99
C TRP A 61 20.29 23.23 -25.25
N LYS A 62 19.57 23.05 -24.13
CA LYS A 62 19.55 21.77 -23.37
C LYS A 62 18.69 20.69 -24.04
N ALA A 63 17.74 21.07 -24.86
CA ALA A 63 16.79 20.18 -25.48
C ALA A 63 17.16 19.81 -26.92
N SER A 64 18.12 20.51 -27.55
CA SER A 64 18.47 20.35 -28.97
C SER A 64 18.95 18.92 -29.37
N GLY A 65 19.38 18.11 -28.39
CA GLY A 65 19.76 16.72 -28.61
C GLY A 65 18.70 15.68 -28.25
N LEU A 66 17.49 16.09 -27.87
CA LEU A 66 16.42 15.17 -27.49
C LEU A 66 15.65 14.70 -28.72
N ASP A 67 15.36 13.41 -28.77
CA ASP A 67 14.49 12.78 -29.75
C ASP A 67 13.22 12.26 -29.07
N PHE A 68 12.08 12.88 -29.36
CA PHE A 68 10.78 12.50 -28.81
C PHE A 68 9.96 11.60 -29.77
N SER A 69 10.54 11.20 -30.91
CA SER A 69 9.79 10.44 -31.92
C SER A 69 9.18 9.16 -31.37
N ARG A 70 9.88 8.46 -30.47
CA ARG A 70 9.41 7.25 -29.82
C ARG A 70 8.27 7.52 -28.81
N LEU A 71 8.29 8.69 -28.18
CA LEU A 71 7.26 9.10 -27.20
C LEU A 71 5.94 9.47 -27.91
N PHE A 72 6.03 10.02 -29.11
CA PHE A 72 4.88 10.44 -29.91
C PHE A 72 4.46 9.42 -30.96
N ALA A 73 5.18 8.29 -31.06
CA ALA A 73 4.79 7.23 -31.96
C ALA A 73 3.39 6.70 -31.61
N GLN A 74 2.50 6.71 -32.62
CA GLN A 74 1.19 6.09 -32.47
C GLN A 74 1.25 4.65 -32.99
N PRO A 75 0.77 3.66 -32.20
CA PRO A 75 0.69 2.30 -32.67
C PRO A 75 -0.28 2.20 -33.85
N GLN A 76 0.08 1.40 -34.86
CA GLN A 76 -0.83 1.10 -35.97
C GLN A 76 -1.80 0.03 -35.49
N VAL A 77 -3.01 0.43 -35.14
CA VAL A 77 -4.10 -0.45 -34.68
C VAL A 77 -5.37 -0.18 -35.49
N PRO A 78 -6.29 -1.16 -35.61
CA PRO A 78 -7.59 -0.94 -36.21
C PRO A 78 -8.34 0.22 -35.55
N SER A 79 -9.17 0.91 -36.33
CA SER A 79 -9.88 2.13 -35.89
C SER A 79 -10.88 1.90 -34.75
N GLU A 80 -11.36 0.68 -34.59
CA GLU A 80 -12.26 0.25 -33.52
C GLU A 80 -11.58 0.08 -32.16
N VAL A 81 -10.25 0.05 -32.12
CA VAL A 81 -9.50 -0.05 -30.86
C VAL A 81 -9.56 1.30 -30.14
N ALA A 82 -10.15 1.30 -28.96
CA ALA A 82 -10.30 2.51 -28.16
C ALA A 82 -8.94 3.06 -27.69
N ARG A 83 -8.77 4.38 -27.70
CA ARG A 83 -7.59 5.09 -27.17
C ARG A 83 -7.73 5.46 -25.69
N LEU A 84 -8.87 5.17 -25.12
CA LEU A 84 -9.22 5.50 -23.74
C LEU A 84 -9.78 4.25 -23.03
N HIS A 85 -10.00 4.36 -21.73
CA HIS A 85 -10.60 3.30 -20.95
C HIS A 85 -12.08 3.12 -21.33
N ALA A 86 -12.35 2.19 -22.22
CA ALA A 86 -13.69 1.91 -22.78
C ALA A 86 -14.37 0.65 -22.19
N GLU A 87 -13.61 -0.14 -21.40
CA GLU A 87 -14.09 -1.39 -20.82
C GLU A 87 -13.91 -1.39 -19.32
N THR A 88 -14.83 -2.01 -18.60
CA THR A 88 -14.69 -2.20 -17.16
C THR A 88 -13.61 -3.24 -16.89
N GLN A 89 -12.63 -2.90 -16.06
CA GLN A 89 -11.61 -3.84 -15.62
C GLN A 89 -12.18 -4.84 -14.62
N GLU A 90 -11.99 -6.13 -14.89
CA GLU A 90 -12.30 -7.19 -13.93
C GLU A 90 -11.09 -7.40 -13.01
N HIS A 91 -11.26 -7.12 -11.73
CA HIS A 91 -10.18 -7.25 -10.73
C HIS A 91 -10.13 -8.61 -10.05
N GLY A 92 -11.10 -9.48 -10.25
CA GLY A 92 -11.18 -10.82 -9.64
C GLY A 92 -11.31 -10.81 -8.11
N LEU A 93 -11.78 -9.68 -7.53
CA LEU A 93 -11.87 -9.49 -6.08
C LEU A 93 -12.86 -10.44 -5.40
N GLU A 94 -13.80 -11.00 -6.14
CA GLU A 94 -14.75 -12.00 -5.66
C GLU A 94 -14.05 -13.32 -5.24
N LYS A 95 -12.84 -13.58 -5.75
CA LYS A 95 -12.01 -14.76 -5.43
C LYS A 95 -11.03 -14.52 -4.28
N ALA A 96 -10.95 -13.27 -3.77
CA ALA A 96 -10.04 -12.94 -2.68
C ALA A 96 -10.41 -13.71 -1.40
N LEU A 97 -9.38 -14.14 -0.64
CA LEU A 97 -9.59 -14.83 0.63
C LEU A 97 -10.42 -14.00 1.61
N ASP A 98 -10.26 -12.69 1.56
CA ASP A 98 -11.00 -11.75 2.41
C ASP A 98 -12.52 -11.86 2.27
N GLN A 99 -13.05 -12.29 1.13
CA GLN A 99 -14.49 -12.55 1.00
C GLN A 99 -14.96 -13.65 1.95
N THR A 100 -14.12 -14.66 2.15
CA THR A 100 -14.40 -15.73 3.11
C THR A 100 -14.24 -15.23 4.56
N LEU A 101 -13.18 -14.43 4.81
CA LEU A 101 -12.96 -13.85 6.13
C LEU A 101 -14.11 -12.93 6.54
N ILE A 102 -14.56 -12.04 5.65
CA ILE A 102 -15.70 -11.14 5.90
C ILE A 102 -16.96 -11.93 6.25
N ARG A 103 -17.28 -12.99 5.49
CA ARG A 103 -18.45 -13.84 5.82
C ARG A 103 -18.34 -14.49 7.20
N LYS A 104 -17.17 -15.03 7.56
CA LYS A 104 -16.92 -15.65 8.87
C LYS A 104 -16.93 -14.62 10.01
N CYS A 105 -16.48 -13.40 9.74
CA CYS A 105 -16.43 -12.29 10.71
C CYS A 105 -17.72 -11.48 10.80
N LYS A 106 -18.78 -11.85 10.09
CA LYS A 106 -20.05 -11.12 10.11
C LYS A 106 -20.58 -10.80 11.52
N PRO A 107 -20.57 -11.72 12.52
CA PRO A 107 -20.98 -11.40 13.88
C PRO A 107 -20.16 -10.29 14.54
N ALA A 108 -18.85 -10.29 14.30
CA ALA A 108 -17.96 -9.23 14.80
C ALA A 108 -18.23 -7.89 14.11
N ILE A 109 -18.40 -7.89 12.79
CA ILE A 109 -18.64 -6.69 11.98
C ILE A 109 -19.99 -6.04 12.35
N GLU A 110 -21.06 -6.84 12.48
CA GLU A 110 -22.40 -6.31 12.70
C GLU A 110 -22.71 -6.01 14.18
N LYS A 111 -22.12 -6.79 15.11
CA LYS A 111 -22.52 -6.74 16.53
C LYS A 111 -21.35 -6.60 17.51
N GLY A 112 -20.10 -6.55 17.02
CA GLY A 112 -18.91 -6.52 17.88
C GLY A 112 -18.66 -7.84 18.67
N GLU A 113 -19.27 -8.94 18.26
CA GLU A 113 -19.11 -10.24 18.91
C GLU A 113 -17.72 -10.81 18.61
N LYS A 114 -17.10 -11.46 19.61
CA LYS A 114 -15.79 -12.10 19.43
C LYS A 114 -15.87 -13.27 18.44
N VAL A 115 -14.96 -13.30 17.48
CA VAL A 115 -14.86 -14.37 16.49
C VAL A 115 -13.43 -14.91 16.46
N LYS A 116 -13.29 -16.24 16.54
CA LYS A 116 -12.01 -16.95 16.44
C LYS A 116 -12.16 -18.17 15.56
N PHE A 117 -11.26 -18.30 14.56
CA PHE A 117 -11.24 -19.48 13.67
C PHE A 117 -9.87 -19.69 13.03
N ILE A 118 -9.73 -20.84 12.37
CA ILE A 118 -8.54 -21.21 11.61
C ILE A 118 -8.87 -21.09 10.12
N GLU A 119 -7.88 -20.62 9.34
CA GLU A 119 -7.97 -20.53 7.88
C GLU A 119 -6.59 -20.85 7.26
N HIS A 120 -6.56 -21.22 5.99
CA HIS A 120 -5.33 -21.46 5.26
C HIS A 120 -4.99 -20.26 4.35
N ALA A 121 -3.74 -19.82 4.43
CA ALA A 121 -3.20 -18.80 3.54
C ALA A 121 -2.25 -19.45 2.51
N ARG A 122 -2.40 -19.04 1.25
CA ARG A 122 -1.50 -19.41 0.17
C ARG A 122 -0.84 -18.16 -0.39
N ASN A 123 0.34 -18.30 -0.98
CA ASN A 123 1.07 -17.17 -1.56
C ASN A 123 0.25 -16.36 -2.61
N VAL A 124 -0.71 -16.98 -3.27
CA VAL A 124 -1.64 -16.30 -4.18
C VAL A 124 -2.66 -15.40 -3.48
N ASN A 125 -2.86 -15.59 -2.16
CA ASN A 125 -3.76 -14.77 -1.36
C ASN A 125 -3.04 -13.49 -0.94
N ARG A 126 -3.11 -12.48 -1.80
CA ARG A 126 -2.47 -11.17 -1.56
C ARG A 126 -3.37 -10.26 -0.75
N THR A 127 -2.77 -9.36 0.01
CA THR A 127 -3.45 -8.27 0.75
C THR A 127 -4.51 -8.80 1.74
N VAL A 128 -4.27 -9.99 2.31
CA VAL A 128 -5.18 -10.61 3.30
C VAL A 128 -5.37 -9.68 4.49
N GLY A 129 -6.63 -9.44 4.86
CA GLY A 129 -7.02 -8.57 5.98
C GLY A 129 -7.40 -7.14 5.59
N ALA A 130 -7.02 -6.65 4.38
CA ALA A 130 -7.31 -5.28 3.98
C ALA A 130 -8.80 -5.05 3.66
N MET A 131 -9.43 -5.96 2.91
CA MET A 131 -10.86 -5.86 2.65
C MET A 131 -11.69 -6.12 3.92
N LEU A 132 -11.23 -7.03 4.78
CA LEU A 132 -11.84 -7.26 6.09
C LEU A 132 -11.78 -5.99 6.95
N SER A 133 -10.63 -5.32 7.00
CA SER A 133 -10.47 -4.03 7.69
C SER A 133 -11.42 -2.98 7.13
N GLY A 134 -11.53 -2.89 5.81
CA GLY A 134 -12.49 -1.99 5.16
C GLY A 134 -13.95 -2.32 5.48
N ALA A 135 -14.31 -3.59 5.67
CA ALA A 135 -15.65 -3.99 6.09
C ALA A 135 -15.92 -3.61 7.56
N VAL A 136 -14.91 -3.78 8.43
CA VAL A 136 -15.00 -3.40 9.84
C VAL A 136 -15.14 -1.88 9.98
N THR A 137 -14.25 -1.10 9.36
CA THR A 137 -14.23 0.38 9.54
C THR A 137 -15.42 1.10 8.91
N LYS A 138 -16.12 0.48 7.97
CA LYS A 138 -17.42 1.00 7.48
C LYS A 138 -18.49 1.03 8.54
N VAL A 139 -18.46 0.08 9.48
CA VAL A 139 -19.45 -0.03 10.58
C VAL A 139 -18.90 0.55 11.88
N HIS A 140 -17.61 0.34 12.12
CA HIS A 140 -16.86 0.79 13.30
C HIS A 140 -15.69 1.67 12.85
N PRO A 141 -15.86 2.98 12.66
CA PRO A 141 -14.80 3.86 12.11
C PRO A 141 -13.48 3.83 12.90
N GLU A 142 -13.54 3.65 14.22
CA GLU A 142 -12.37 3.54 15.11
C GLU A 142 -11.85 2.10 15.23
N GLY A 143 -12.45 1.14 14.52
CA GLY A 143 -12.19 -0.28 14.64
C GLY A 143 -12.97 -0.94 15.77
N LEU A 144 -12.56 -2.15 16.14
CA LEU A 144 -13.15 -2.96 17.21
C LEU A 144 -12.21 -3.03 18.42
N PRO A 145 -12.71 -3.39 19.61
CA PRO A 145 -11.85 -3.71 20.75
C PRO A 145 -10.83 -4.79 20.40
N ASP A 146 -9.67 -4.73 21.05
CA ASP A 146 -8.56 -5.66 20.81
C ASP A 146 -9.02 -7.12 20.81
N ASP A 147 -8.48 -7.88 19.84
CA ASP A 147 -8.71 -9.30 19.70
C ASP A 147 -10.20 -9.71 19.58
N THR A 148 -11.03 -8.82 19.03
CA THR A 148 -12.42 -9.15 18.71
C THR A 148 -12.51 -10.13 17.55
N ILE A 149 -11.65 -9.95 16.53
CA ILE A 149 -11.46 -10.89 15.43
C ILE A 149 -10.07 -11.51 15.55
N HIS A 150 -10.01 -12.81 15.81
CA HIS A 150 -8.75 -13.54 15.90
C HIS A 150 -8.72 -14.64 14.84
N ILE A 151 -7.86 -14.49 13.85
CA ILE A 151 -7.71 -15.45 12.77
C ILE A 151 -6.34 -16.13 12.88
N GLN A 152 -6.36 -17.43 13.18
CA GLN A 152 -5.19 -18.29 13.06
C GLN A 152 -5.06 -18.70 11.61
N LEU A 153 -3.93 -18.40 10.99
CA LEU A 153 -3.64 -18.78 9.62
C LEU A 153 -2.48 -19.79 9.58
N GLU A 154 -2.54 -20.69 8.61
CA GLU A 154 -1.49 -21.67 8.34
C GLU A 154 -1.07 -21.57 6.88
N GLY A 155 0.24 -21.61 6.60
CA GLY A 155 0.79 -21.61 5.25
C GLY A 155 1.63 -20.38 4.91
N THR A 156 1.46 -19.84 3.70
CA THR A 156 2.25 -18.70 3.20
C THR A 156 1.36 -17.49 2.94
N GLY A 157 1.56 -16.42 3.69
CA GLY A 157 0.94 -15.13 3.43
C GLY A 157 1.48 -14.50 2.15
N GLY A 158 0.61 -14.19 1.19
CA GLY A 158 1.01 -13.51 -0.05
C GLY A 158 1.42 -12.05 0.19
N GLN A 159 1.85 -11.39 -0.87
CA GLN A 159 2.29 -9.99 -0.81
C GLN A 159 1.26 -9.09 -0.13
N SER A 160 1.74 -8.19 0.74
CA SER A 160 0.91 -7.26 1.51
C SER A 160 -0.03 -7.97 2.52
N PHE A 161 0.36 -9.13 3.05
CA PHE A 161 -0.36 -9.79 4.14
C PHE A 161 -0.50 -8.85 5.35
N GLY A 162 -1.70 -8.68 5.88
CA GLY A 162 -1.99 -7.77 7.00
C GLY A 162 -1.87 -6.28 6.67
N ALA A 163 -1.82 -5.89 5.40
CA ALA A 163 -1.78 -4.48 5.02
C ALA A 163 -3.03 -3.73 5.48
N PHE A 164 -2.84 -2.52 6.02
CA PHE A 164 -3.90 -1.62 6.50
C PHE A 164 -4.82 -2.25 7.56
N LEU A 165 -4.31 -3.23 8.31
CA LEU A 165 -5.09 -3.95 9.30
C LEU A 165 -5.54 -2.99 10.42
N CYS A 166 -6.85 -2.90 10.65
CA CYS A 166 -7.44 -1.97 11.62
C CYS A 166 -7.54 -2.57 13.03
N ASN A 167 -7.82 -1.72 14.02
CA ASN A 167 -8.04 -2.13 15.41
C ASN A 167 -9.03 -3.29 15.54
N GLY A 168 -8.73 -4.20 16.46
CA GLY A 168 -9.58 -5.32 16.82
C GLY A 168 -9.35 -6.58 16.00
N ILE A 169 -8.50 -6.54 14.95
CA ILE A 169 -8.18 -7.71 14.12
C ILE A 169 -6.77 -8.21 14.46
N THR A 170 -6.68 -9.48 14.81
CA THR A 170 -5.42 -10.21 14.97
C THR A 170 -5.29 -11.26 13.87
N LEU A 171 -4.23 -11.17 13.07
CA LEU A 171 -3.80 -12.20 12.13
C LEU A 171 -2.57 -12.92 12.71
N ASN A 172 -2.70 -14.18 13.03
CA ASN A 172 -1.62 -15.01 13.57
C ASN A 172 -1.28 -16.12 12.57
N LEU A 173 -0.19 -15.93 11.82
CA LEU A 173 0.24 -16.85 10.76
C LEU A 173 1.31 -17.79 11.27
N THR A 174 1.04 -19.09 11.22
CA THR A 174 2.04 -20.15 11.33
C THR A 174 2.53 -20.50 9.93
N GLY A 175 3.76 -20.05 9.62
CA GLY A 175 4.35 -20.15 8.29
C GLY A 175 5.24 -18.95 8.00
N GLU A 176 5.19 -18.43 6.81
CA GLU A 176 5.97 -17.28 6.34
C GLU A 176 5.08 -16.28 5.60
N ALA A 177 5.53 -15.03 5.45
CA ALA A 177 4.81 -14.04 4.67
C ALA A 177 5.74 -13.27 3.72
N ASN A 178 5.16 -12.77 2.66
CA ASN A 178 5.88 -12.13 1.54
C ASN A 178 6.16 -10.64 1.82
N ASP A 179 6.62 -9.92 0.79
CA ASP A 179 6.91 -8.49 0.83
C ASP A 179 5.71 -7.65 1.28
N TYR A 180 5.98 -6.49 1.85
CA TYR A 180 4.98 -5.52 2.31
C TYR A 180 4.03 -6.04 3.40
N THR A 181 4.38 -7.11 4.11
CA THR A 181 3.61 -7.59 5.28
C THR A 181 3.40 -6.44 6.27
N GLY A 182 2.16 -6.21 6.69
CA GLY A 182 1.81 -5.13 7.61
C GLY A 182 1.97 -3.71 7.05
N LYS A 183 2.10 -3.52 5.72
CA LYS A 183 2.16 -2.18 5.11
C LYS A 183 0.98 -1.33 5.59
N GLY A 184 1.28 -0.13 6.10
CA GLY A 184 0.24 0.78 6.57
C GLY A 184 -0.60 0.23 7.72
N LEU A 185 -0.06 -0.67 8.55
CA LEU A 185 -0.74 -1.22 9.72
C LEU A 185 -1.37 -0.08 10.53
N SER A 186 -2.65 -0.19 10.84
CA SER A 186 -3.48 0.89 11.36
C SER A 186 -4.26 0.47 12.62
N GLY A 187 -3.61 -0.28 13.52
CA GLY A 187 -4.14 -0.64 14.83
C GLY A 187 -4.34 -2.13 15.08
N GLY A 188 -4.34 -2.96 14.04
CA GLY A 188 -4.43 -4.41 14.20
C GLY A 188 -3.14 -5.05 14.68
N ARG A 189 -3.18 -6.37 14.85
CA ARG A 189 -2.01 -7.16 15.25
C ARG A 189 -1.66 -8.20 14.19
N VAL A 190 -0.39 -8.22 13.79
CA VAL A 190 0.17 -9.21 12.85
C VAL A 190 1.24 -10.02 13.57
N VAL A 191 1.06 -11.34 13.59
CA VAL A 191 2.05 -12.28 14.14
C VAL A 191 2.42 -13.27 13.04
N VAL A 192 3.72 -13.46 12.79
CA VAL A 192 4.23 -14.47 11.88
C VAL A 192 5.31 -15.30 12.61
N ARG A 193 5.12 -16.60 12.62
CA ARG A 193 6.06 -17.54 13.26
C ARG A 193 6.19 -18.81 12.44
N PRO A 194 7.36 -19.49 12.47
CA PRO A 194 7.50 -20.76 11.79
C PRO A 194 6.61 -21.83 12.42
N SER A 195 6.38 -22.91 11.70
CA SER A 195 5.79 -24.12 12.26
C SER A 195 6.68 -24.69 13.36
N LEU A 196 6.08 -25.38 14.33
CA LEU A 196 6.83 -26.12 15.35
C LEU A 196 7.68 -27.26 14.76
N GLU A 197 7.33 -27.71 13.56
CA GLU A 197 8.07 -28.74 12.82
C GLU A 197 9.22 -28.15 11.98
N PHE A 198 9.39 -26.82 11.98
CA PHE A 198 10.48 -26.16 11.27
C PHE A 198 11.85 -26.61 11.83
N PRO A 199 12.72 -27.25 11.04
CA PRO A 199 13.95 -27.86 11.54
C PRO A 199 15.08 -26.84 11.80
N GLY A 200 14.90 -25.58 11.40
CA GLY A 200 15.89 -24.51 11.53
C GLY A 200 15.75 -23.68 12.79
N VAL A 201 16.66 -22.75 12.98
CA VAL A 201 16.61 -21.72 14.02
C VAL A 201 15.91 -20.50 13.46
N ALA A 202 14.78 -20.11 14.06
CA ALA A 202 13.97 -18.99 13.55
C ALA A 202 14.79 -17.71 13.38
N ALA A 203 15.64 -17.36 14.35
CA ALA A 203 16.49 -16.18 14.34
C ALA A 203 17.55 -16.15 13.20
N GLU A 204 17.76 -17.25 12.52
CA GLU A 204 18.73 -17.38 11.42
C GLU A 204 18.05 -17.46 10.03
N ASN A 205 16.70 -17.46 10.01
CA ASN A 205 15.94 -17.67 8.79
C ASN A 205 14.98 -16.52 8.52
N ILE A 206 14.85 -16.15 7.24
CA ILE A 206 13.89 -15.12 6.81
C ILE A 206 12.48 -15.68 6.96
N ILE A 207 11.61 -14.95 7.66
CA ILE A 207 10.20 -15.29 7.89
C ILE A 207 9.25 -14.35 7.17
N VAL A 208 9.67 -13.12 6.90
CA VAL A 208 8.91 -12.11 6.16
C VAL A 208 9.81 -11.43 5.12
N GLY A 209 9.23 -11.03 4.01
CA GLY A 209 9.95 -10.45 2.88
C GLY A 209 10.47 -9.02 3.14
N ASN A 210 10.56 -8.24 2.07
CA ASN A 210 11.08 -6.87 2.09
C ASN A 210 9.99 -5.84 2.40
N THR A 211 10.40 -4.66 2.85
CA THR A 211 9.54 -3.48 3.03
C THR A 211 8.34 -3.75 3.98
N VAL A 212 8.58 -4.61 4.95
CA VAL A 212 7.60 -4.99 5.99
C VAL A 212 7.29 -3.78 6.87
N LEU A 213 6.02 -3.57 7.26
CA LEU A 213 5.54 -2.45 8.08
C LEU A 213 5.78 -1.05 7.46
N TYR A 214 5.95 -0.96 6.14
CA TYR A 214 6.12 0.33 5.49
C TYR A 214 4.98 1.29 5.84
N GLY A 215 5.33 2.43 6.43
CA GLY A 215 4.36 3.46 6.78
C GLY A 215 3.31 3.04 7.82
N ALA A 216 3.60 2.05 8.66
CA ALA A 216 2.70 1.62 9.74
C ALA A 216 2.49 2.75 10.74
N THR A 217 1.23 3.07 11.05
CA THR A 217 0.84 4.23 11.86
C THR A 217 0.52 3.86 13.30
N THR A 218 -0.01 2.66 13.53
CA THR A 218 -0.33 2.14 14.86
C THR A 218 -0.57 0.63 14.78
N GLY A 219 -0.67 -0.05 15.92
CA GLY A 219 -0.84 -1.50 15.99
C GLY A 219 0.44 -2.23 16.40
N GLU A 220 0.40 -3.54 16.32
CA GLU A 220 1.47 -4.41 16.80
C GLU A 220 1.87 -5.44 15.75
N ALA A 221 3.17 -5.73 15.67
CA ALA A 221 3.69 -6.75 14.77
C ALA A 221 4.82 -7.56 15.42
N TYR A 222 4.73 -8.88 15.35
CA TYR A 222 5.67 -9.80 15.97
C TYR A 222 6.13 -10.86 14.97
N PHE A 223 7.42 -10.89 14.69
CA PHE A 223 8.01 -11.78 13.69
C PHE A 223 9.08 -12.65 14.33
N ALA A 224 8.78 -13.95 14.50
CA ALA A 224 9.74 -14.92 14.98
C ALA A 224 10.61 -15.39 13.81
N GLY A 225 11.61 -14.59 13.47
CA GLY A 225 12.56 -14.79 12.38
C GLY A 225 13.08 -13.47 11.84
N VAL A 226 13.84 -13.52 10.76
CA VAL A 226 14.49 -12.37 10.13
C VAL A 226 13.55 -11.74 9.08
N ALA A 227 13.48 -10.43 9.05
CA ALA A 227 12.87 -9.68 7.96
C ALA A 227 13.89 -9.37 6.87
N GLY A 228 13.43 -9.24 5.64
CA GLY A 228 14.24 -8.77 4.51
C GLY A 228 14.66 -7.31 4.64
N GLU A 229 14.98 -6.69 3.53
CA GLU A 229 15.41 -5.29 3.49
C GLU A 229 14.25 -4.31 3.74
N ARG A 230 14.59 -3.11 4.21
CA ARG A 230 13.65 -1.99 4.41
C ARG A 230 12.54 -2.28 5.40
N PHE A 231 12.84 -3.05 6.44
CA PHE A 231 11.91 -3.27 7.55
C PHE A 231 11.55 -1.96 8.24
N ALA A 232 10.27 -1.72 8.52
CA ALA A 232 9.75 -0.57 9.26
C ALA A 232 10.13 0.81 8.67
N VAL A 233 10.43 0.90 7.36
CA VAL A 233 10.67 2.19 6.70
C VAL A 233 9.43 3.07 6.81
N ARG A 234 9.62 4.34 7.22
CA ARG A 234 8.54 5.32 7.46
C ARG A 234 7.50 4.88 8.49
N LEU A 235 7.82 3.97 9.38
CA LEU A 235 6.96 3.63 10.51
C LEU A 235 6.79 4.87 11.41
N SER A 236 5.56 5.17 11.82
CA SER A 236 5.25 6.41 12.54
C SER A 236 4.53 6.22 13.88
N GLY A 237 4.17 4.97 14.26
CA GLY A 237 3.47 4.79 15.55
C GLY A 237 3.26 3.34 15.98
N ALA A 238 3.46 2.36 15.09
CA ALA A 238 3.30 0.95 15.44
C ALA A 238 4.42 0.44 16.36
N THR A 239 4.14 -0.67 17.07
CA THR A 239 5.14 -1.43 17.82
C THR A 239 5.50 -2.71 17.06
N ALA A 240 6.79 -2.95 16.86
CA ALA A 240 7.26 -4.13 16.14
C ALA A 240 8.40 -4.83 16.86
N VAL A 241 8.40 -6.17 16.83
CA VAL A 241 9.49 -7.02 17.31
C VAL A 241 9.87 -7.98 16.20
N VAL A 242 11.17 -8.10 15.93
CA VAL A 242 11.73 -8.98 14.89
C VAL A 242 13.09 -9.51 15.34
N GLU A 243 13.45 -10.71 14.93
CA GLU A 243 14.72 -11.32 15.35
C GLU A 243 15.93 -10.87 14.55
N GLY A 244 15.73 -10.23 13.40
CA GLY A 244 16.79 -9.63 12.60
C GLY A 244 16.24 -8.88 11.38
N THR A 245 17.04 -8.02 10.76
CA THR A 245 16.65 -7.27 9.56
C THR A 245 17.78 -7.21 8.54
N GLY A 246 17.42 -7.12 7.27
CA GLY A 246 18.33 -6.75 6.19
C GLY A 246 18.73 -5.27 6.20
N ASP A 247 19.22 -4.77 5.08
CA ASP A 247 19.68 -3.39 4.91
C ASP A 247 18.51 -2.39 4.98
N HIS A 248 18.81 -1.14 5.36
CA HIS A 248 17.87 -0.01 5.38
C HIS A 248 16.67 -0.18 6.34
N GLY A 249 16.83 -0.98 7.42
CA GLY A 249 15.80 -1.11 8.45
C GLY A 249 15.54 0.23 9.15
N CYS A 250 14.28 0.53 9.45
CA CYS A 250 13.84 1.73 10.19
C CYS A 250 14.23 3.08 9.56
N GLU A 251 14.60 3.13 8.26
CA GLU A 251 14.87 4.40 7.59
C GLU A 251 13.63 5.32 7.61
N TYR A 252 13.86 6.59 7.84
CA TYR A 252 12.81 7.62 7.91
C TYR A 252 11.70 7.31 8.92
N MET A 253 11.98 6.53 9.95
CA MET A 253 11.06 6.27 11.05
C MET A 253 10.80 7.57 11.82
N THR A 254 9.52 7.90 12.07
CA THR A 254 9.12 9.16 12.72
C THR A 254 8.43 8.98 14.06
N GLY A 255 8.20 7.74 14.48
CA GLY A 255 7.56 7.40 15.75
C GLY A 255 7.36 5.90 15.90
N GLY A 256 6.73 5.47 16.99
CA GLY A 256 6.55 4.05 17.31
C GLY A 256 7.76 3.42 17.97
N THR A 257 7.75 2.10 18.09
CA THR A 257 8.82 1.33 18.74
C THR A 257 9.18 0.11 17.91
N VAL A 258 10.46 -0.06 17.61
CA VAL A 258 10.98 -1.25 16.94
C VAL A 258 12.06 -1.89 17.80
N ALA A 259 11.89 -3.18 18.14
CA ALA A 259 12.90 -3.99 18.79
C ALA A 259 13.45 -5.03 17.79
N VAL A 260 14.73 -4.96 17.48
CA VAL A 260 15.45 -5.97 16.71
C VAL A 260 16.31 -6.76 17.68
N LEU A 261 16.01 -8.05 17.85
CA LEU A 261 16.64 -8.90 18.87
C LEU A 261 18.02 -9.43 18.44
N GLY A 262 18.33 -9.36 17.15
CA GLY A 262 19.56 -9.88 16.55
C GLY A 262 20.25 -8.90 15.63
N LYS A 263 20.71 -9.38 14.48
CA LYS A 263 21.53 -8.60 13.54
C LYS A 263 20.67 -7.58 12.75
N THR A 264 21.25 -6.42 12.51
CA THR A 264 20.74 -5.42 11.56
C THR A 264 21.66 -5.32 10.36
N GLY A 265 21.11 -4.98 9.20
CA GLY A 265 21.89 -4.67 8.01
C GLY A 265 22.48 -3.26 8.02
N ARG A 266 23.00 -2.83 6.87
CA ARG A 266 23.57 -1.49 6.68
C ARG A 266 22.47 -0.40 6.73
N ASN A 267 22.87 0.84 7.05
CA ASN A 267 21.99 2.01 7.07
C ASN A 267 20.74 1.83 7.96
N PHE A 268 20.88 1.12 9.07
CA PHE A 268 19.79 0.95 10.01
C PHE A 268 19.47 2.27 10.72
N ALA A 269 18.18 2.66 10.73
CA ALA A 269 17.66 3.89 11.35
C ALA A 269 18.28 5.21 10.81
N ALA A 270 18.69 5.22 9.54
CA ALA A 270 19.23 6.40 8.87
C ALA A 270 18.15 7.41 8.42
#